data_723e8bdad68094f56c4289848404f014
#
_entry.id   723e8bdad68094f56c4289848404f014
#
_cell.length_a   1.000
_cell.length_b   1.000
_cell.length_c   1.000
_cell.angle_alpha   90.00
_cell.angle_beta   90.00
_cell.angle_gamma   90.00
#
_symmetry.space_group_name_H-M   'P 1'
#
loop_
_entity.id
_entity.type
_entity.pdbx_description
1 polymer ?
#
loop_
_entity_poly.entity_id
_entity_poly.type
_entity_poly.pdbx_seq_one_letter_code
_entity_poly.pdbx_strand_id
1 'polypeptide(L)'
;MQKRLLFLVAVLLTMTLTAMAQITTSSMAGKVTLDDMNGEEVIGATVIAVHEPSGTRYTAVTNTSGRFTIQGMRTGGPYEVTISYIGFQPKTVKGITLQLAETYNLSVFLSEDANELAEVVVSGKASKFAAEKTGAATNINSAQITNLPTVSRSITDVTRLSPYGGNGMSFAGADGRTAN
;
A
#
# COMPACT_ATOMS: atom_id res chain seq x y z
N MET A 1 -24.58 37.61 57.86
CA MET A 1 -24.47 36.25 57.31
C MET A 1 -24.30 36.26 55.78
N GLN A 2 -25.03 37.07 55.02
CA GLN A 2 -24.93 37.15 53.56
C GLN A 2 -23.50 37.48 53.02
N LYS A 3 -22.76 38.40 53.63
CA LYS A 3 -21.38 38.73 53.19
C LYS A 3 -20.43 37.57 53.35
N ARG A 4 -20.59 36.72 54.35
CA ARG A 4 -19.75 35.53 54.55
C ARG A 4 -20.12 34.43 53.54
N LEU A 5 -21.41 34.32 53.20
CA LEU A 5 -21.89 33.40 52.18
C LEU A 5 -21.39 33.79 50.80
N LEU A 6 -21.43 35.08 50.45
CA LEU A 6 -20.89 35.62 49.21
C LEU A 6 -19.40 35.38 49.07
N PHE A 7 -18.65 35.54 50.16
CA PHE A 7 -17.22 35.28 50.20
C PHE A 7 -16.91 33.78 49.95
N LEU A 8 -17.64 32.89 50.59
CA LEU A 8 -17.50 31.44 50.36
C LEU A 8 -17.82 31.04 48.93
N VAL A 9 -18.89 31.61 48.33
CA VAL A 9 -19.23 31.36 46.93
C VAL A 9 -18.13 31.88 45.98
N ALA A 10 -17.57 33.06 46.25
CA ALA A 10 -16.49 33.61 45.45
C ALA A 10 -15.19 32.75 45.53
N VAL A 11 -14.85 32.25 46.71
CA VAL A 11 -13.74 31.33 46.92
C VAL A 11 -13.96 30.00 46.23
N LEU A 12 -15.18 29.46 46.29
CA LEU A 12 -15.53 28.23 45.60
C LEU A 12 -15.46 28.41 44.09
N LEU A 13 -15.92 29.55 43.55
CA LEU A 13 -15.84 29.89 42.14
C LEU A 13 -14.42 30.05 41.63
N THR A 14 -13.49 30.62 42.45
CA THR A 14 -12.08 30.73 42.05
C THR A 14 -11.37 29.39 42.07
N MET A 15 -11.74 28.45 42.93
CA MET A 15 -11.17 27.08 42.92
C MET A 15 -11.51 26.26 41.68
N THR A 16 -12.65 26.52 41.02
CA THR A 16 -13.03 25.80 39.80
C THR A 16 -12.26 26.24 38.55
N LEU A 17 -11.63 27.39 38.55
CA LEU A 17 -10.88 27.94 37.43
C LEU A 17 -9.47 27.32 37.22
N THR A 18 -8.97 26.56 38.17
CA THR A 18 -7.65 25.94 38.13
C THR A 18 -7.67 24.48 37.67
N ALA A 19 -8.77 24.00 37.10
CA ALA A 19 -8.80 22.71 36.45
C ALA A 19 -7.94 22.77 35.16
N MET A 20 -6.62 22.72 35.34
CA MET A 20 -5.66 22.57 34.25
C MET A 20 -6.01 21.32 33.50
N ALA A 21 -6.36 21.45 32.21
CA ALA A 21 -6.55 20.32 31.35
C ALA A 21 -5.26 19.50 31.37
N GLN A 22 -5.33 18.30 31.96
CA GLN A 22 -4.18 17.40 32.00
C GLN A 22 -3.86 16.97 30.56
N ILE A 23 -2.64 17.24 30.12
CA ILE A 23 -2.18 16.78 28.80
C ILE A 23 -2.03 15.26 28.87
N THR A 24 -2.93 14.55 28.22
CA THR A 24 -2.94 13.08 28.16
C THR A 24 -2.40 12.54 26.84
N THR A 25 -1.87 13.42 26.00
CA THR A 25 -1.39 13.12 24.65
C THR A 25 0.10 13.43 24.51
N SER A 26 0.69 12.85 23.48
CA SER A 26 2.06 13.11 23.03
C SER A 26 2.02 13.78 21.66
N SER A 27 3.19 14.23 21.22
CA SER A 27 3.38 14.78 19.89
C SER A 27 4.60 14.15 19.22
N MET A 28 4.59 14.14 17.89
CA MET A 28 5.77 13.78 17.11
C MET A 28 6.09 14.93 16.16
N ALA A 29 7.34 15.35 16.14
CA ALA A 29 7.84 16.32 15.20
C ALA A 29 9.06 15.73 14.48
N GLY A 30 9.41 16.28 13.32
CA GLY A 30 10.58 15.78 12.65
C GLY A 30 10.93 16.57 11.40
N LYS A 31 12.03 16.14 10.79
CA LYS A 31 12.52 16.69 9.53
C LYS A 31 12.77 15.56 8.54
N VAL A 32 12.36 15.78 7.31
CA VAL A 32 12.59 14.86 6.18
C VAL A 32 13.52 15.57 5.20
N THR A 33 14.64 14.93 4.89
CA THR A 33 15.62 15.42 3.92
C THR A 33 15.97 14.31 2.93
N LEU A 34 16.57 14.70 1.82
CA LEU A 34 17.11 13.74 0.87
C LEU A 34 18.44 13.17 1.40
N ASP A 35 18.72 11.92 1.03
CA ASP A 35 19.99 11.24 1.32
C ASP A 35 21.01 11.58 0.21
N ASP A 36 21.19 12.86 -0.07
CA ASP A 36 22.17 13.40 -0.99
C ASP A 36 23.20 14.27 -0.25
N MET A 37 24.28 14.63 -0.93
CA MET A 37 25.36 15.46 -0.35
C MET A 37 24.86 16.85 0.09
N ASN A 38 23.74 17.31 -0.41
CA ASN A 38 23.17 18.62 -0.12
C ASN A 38 22.15 18.59 1.01
N GLY A 39 21.61 17.41 1.37
CA GLY A 39 20.60 17.26 2.42
C GLY A 39 19.36 18.11 2.18
N GLU A 40 18.90 18.18 0.92
CA GLU A 40 17.78 19.00 0.50
C GLU A 40 16.51 18.67 1.28
N GLU A 41 15.71 19.69 1.60
CA GLU A 41 14.49 19.54 2.38
C GLU A 41 13.34 19.02 1.53
N VAL A 42 12.69 17.94 1.97
CA VAL A 42 11.58 17.33 1.23
C VAL A 42 10.27 18.01 1.58
N ILE A 43 9.71 18.75 0.63
CA ILE A 43 8.45 19.48 0.76
C ILE A 43 7.30 18.61 0.27
N GLY A 44 6.23 18.49 1.07
CA GLY A 44 5.04 17.75 0.66
C GLY A 44 5.12 16.23 0.84
N ALA A 45 6.14 15.72 1.55
CA ALA A 45 6.19 14.30 1.91
C ALA A 45 5.06 13.94 2.88
N THR A 46 4.43 12.82 2.65
CA THR A 46 3.38 12.28 3.51
C THR A 46 3.99 11.44 4.62
N VAL A 47 3.65 11.76 5.86
CA VAL A 47 4.06 11.03 7.06
C VAL A 47 2.82 10.35 7.66
N ILE A 48 2.87 9.05 7.82
CA ILE A 48 1.79 8.24 8.41
C ILE A 48 2.37 7.52 9.63
N ALA A 49 1.84 7.82 10.81
CA ALA A 49 2.18 7.13 12.04
C ALA A 49 1.02 6.24 12.48
N VAL A 50 1.28 4.95 12.66
CA VAL A 50 0.30 3.95 13.09
C VAL A 50 0.66 3.47 14.48
N HIS A 51 -0.26 3.61 15.43
CA HIS A 51 -0.13 3.02 16.75
C HIS A 51 -0.52 1.54 16.68
N GLU A 52 0.45 0.64 16.67
CA GLU A 52 0.23 -0.79 16.45
C GLU A 52 -0.82 -1.41 17.40
N PRO A 53 -0.79 -1.12 18.74
CA PRO A 53 -1.73 -1.76 19.65
C PRO A 53 -3.20 -1.37 19.43
N SER A 54 -3.48 -0.16 18.92
CA SER A 54 -4.85 0.32 18.69
C SER A 54 -5.24 0.46 17.22
N GLY A 55 -4.29 0.31 16.29
CA GLY A 55 -4.51 0.54 14.86
C GLY A 55 -4.81 2.01 14.51
N THR A 56 -4.69 2.94 15.45
CA THR A 56 -4.97 4.36 15.21
C THR A 56 -3.92 4.95 14.28
N ARG A 57 -4.36 5.64 13.23
CA ARG A 57 -3.50 6.30 12.25
C ARG A 57 -3.50 7.81 12.46
N TYR A 58 -2.33 8.40 12.37
CA TYR A 58 -2.10 9.83 12.39
C TYR A 58 -1.34 10.20 11.12
N THR A 59 -1.70 11.31 10.50
CA THR A 59 -1.07 11.76 9.25
C THR A 59 -0.63 13.20 9.35
N ALA A 60 0.49 13.50 8.70
CA ALA A 60 0.97 14.88 8.50
C ALA A 60 1.65 14.98 7.13
N VAL A 61 1.88 16.20 6.70
CA VAL A 61 2.62 16.52 5.47
C VAL A 61 3.77 17.46 5.84
N THR A 62 4.93 17.30 5.21
CA THR A 62 6.07 18.17 5.43
C THR A 62 5.84 19.56 4.82
N ASN A 63 6.25 20.57 5.54
CA ASN A 63 6.18 21.97 5.11
C ASN A 63 7.37 22.36 4.21
N THR A 64 7.47 23.65 3.85
CA THR A 64 8.54 24.20 3.02
C THR A 64 9.96 24.05 3.56
N SER A 65 10.11 23.74 4.85
CA SER A 65 11.40 23.45 5.51
C SER A 65 11.59 21.95 5.77
N GLY A 66 10.86 21.08 5.07
CA GLY A 66 10.91 19.64 5.25
C GLY A 66 10.45 19.16 6.63
N ARG A 67 9.81 20.01 7.44
CA ARG A 67 9.38 19.69 8.80
C ARG A 67 7.93 19.27 8.85
N PHE A 68 7.64 18.30 9.72
CA PHE A 68 6.28 17.88 10.05
C PHE A 68 6.03 17.90 11.56
N THR A 69 4.77 17.99 11.94
CA THR A 69 4.33 17.88 13.34
C THR A 69 3.00 17.17 13.40
N ILE A 70 2.91 16.15 14.23
CA ILE A 70 1.69 15.41 14.55
C ILE A 70 1.40 15.61 16.02
N GLN A 71 0.25 16.19 16.33
CA GLN A 71 -0.20 16.46 17.71
C GLN A 71 -1.32 15.51 18.11
N GLY A 72 -1.57 15.40 19.42
CA GLY A 72 -2.69 14.64 19.93
C GLY A 72 -2.53 13.12 19.77
N MET A 73 -1.31 12.62 19.69
CA MET A 73 -1.00 11.20 19.59
C MET A 73 -1.20 10.50 20.92
N ARG A 74 -1.58 9.23 20.90
CA ARG A 74 -1.65 8.41 22.11
C ARG A 74 -0.26 8.20 22.69
N THR A 75 -0.17 8.19 24.01
CA THR A 75 1.06 7.83 24.71
C THR A 75 1.31 6.33 24.64
N GLY A 76 2.57 5.94 24.71
CA GLY A 76 3.01 4.55 24.59
C GLY A 76 3.40 4.20 23.16
N GLY A 77 3.23 2.98 22.78
CA GLY A 77 3.65 2.42 21.48
C GLY A 77 3.60 0.89 21.52
N PRO A 78 4.20 0.19 20.57
CA PRO A 78 5.03 0.75 19.49
C PRO A 78 4.25 1.46 18.38
N TYR A 79 4.92 2.42 17.76
CA TYR A 79 4.46 3.09 16.55
C TYR A 79 5.28 2.64 15.35
N GLU A 80 4.60 2.47 14.22
CA GLU A 80 5.20 2.36 12.90
C GLU A 80 4.98 3.66 12.15
N VAL A 81 6.06 4.32 11.73
CA VAL A 81 6.01 5.58 10.99
C VAL A 81 6.52 5.37 9.58
N THR A 82 5.68 5.59 8.60
CA THR A 82 6.01 5.49 7.18
C THR A 82 6.01 6.88 6.56
N ILE A 83 7.11 7.23 5.92
CA ILE A 83 7.29 8.48 5.17
C ILE A 83 7.36 8.12 3.68
N SER A 84 6.55 8.79 2.87
CA SER A 84 6.50 8.58 1.43
C SER A 84 6.51 9.90 0.68
N TYR A 85 7.23 9.93 -0.43
CA TYR A 85 7.29 11.05 -1.35
C TYR A 85 7.38 10.54 -2.79
N ILE A 86 6.83 11.28 -3.76
CA ILE A 86 6.81 10.86 -5.17
C ILE A 86 8.23 10.82 -5.72
N GLY A 87 8.63 9.69 -6.32
CA GLY A 87 9.97 9.47 -6.88
C GLY A 87 11.01 9.00 -5.87
N PHE A 88 10.60 8.74 -4.61
CA PHE A 88 11.51 8.29 -3.55
C PHE A 88 11.02 6.99 -2.91
N GLN A 89 11.95 6.19 -2.43
CA GLN A 89 11.61 4.97 -1.70
C GLN A 89 10.93 5.30 -0.37
N PRO A 90 9.77 4.69 -0.07
CA PRO A 90 9.13 4.88 1.23
C PRO A 90 10.02 4.37 2.36
N LYS A 91 10.21 5.20 3.38
CA LYS A 91 10.98 4.84 4.57
C LYS A 91 10.06 4.52 5.73
N THR A 92 10.24 3.37 6.34
CA THR A 92 9.47 2.95 7.52
C THR A 92 10.37 2.83 8.73
N VAL A 93 9.98 3.48 9.82
CA VAL A 93 10.65 3.43 11.13
C VAL A 93 9.68 2.77 12.11
N LYS A 94 10.10 1.69 12.77
CA LYS A 94 9.28 0.91 13.71
C LYS A 94 9.78 1.02 15.14
N GLY A 95 8.91 0.66 16.08
CA GLY A 95 9.30 0.52 17.49
C GLY A 95 9.40 1.85 18.25
N ILE A 96 8.81 2.93 17.73
CA ILE A 96 8.83 4.22 18.42
C ILE A 96 7.82 4.19 19.57
N THR A 97 8.27 4.63 20.76
CA THR A 97 7.42 4.79 21.93
C THR A 97 7.33 6.25 22.30
N LEU A 98 6.11 6.76 22.47
CA LEU A 98 5.86 8.16 22.83
C LEU A 98 5.61 8.31 24.32
N GLN A 99 6.30 9.24 24.95
CA GLN A 99 6.10 9.57 26.36
C GLN A 99 5.03 10.66 26.52
N LEU A 100 4.38 10.67 27.68
CA LEU A 100 3.34 11.64 28.00
C LEU A 100 3.88 13.06 27.99
N ALA A 101 3.15 13.98 27.37
CA ALA A 101 3.47 15.40 27.29
C ALA A 101 4.83 15.71 26.62
N GLU A 102 5.42 14.74 25.94
CA GLU A 102 6.71 14.90 25.26
C GLU A 102 6.50 14.98 23.72
N THR A 103 7.40 15.70 23.07
CA THR A 103 7.50 15.72 21.61
C THR A 103 8.66 14.83 21.16
N TYR A 104 8.36 13.72 20.54
CA TYR A 104 9.36 12.84 19.94
C TYR A 104 9.89 13.46 18.65
N ASN A 105 11.20 13.59 18.51
CA ASN A 105 11.84 14.13 17.31
C ASN A 105 12.36 13.03 16.41
N LEU A 106 11.87 13.00 15.17
CA LEU A 106 12.22 12.00 14.16
C LEU A 106 12.86 12.67 12.94
N SER A 107 14.13 12.41 12.70
CA SER A 107 14.81 12.83 11.46
C SER A 107 14.94 11.65 10.51
N VAL A 108 14.52 11.82 9.26
CA VAL A 108 14.51 10.76 8.26
C VAL A 108 15.11 11.25 6.95
N PHE A 109 15.93 10.39 6.34
CA PHE A 109 16.50 10.58 5.02
C PHE A 109 15.76 9.70 4.01
N LEU A 110 15.33 10.28 2.89
CA LEU A 110 14.73 9.56 1.77
C LEU A 110 15.76 9.40 0.65
N SER A 111 15.92 8.18 0.18
CA SER A 111 16.72 7.87 -0.99
C SER A 111 15.87 7.89 -2.23
N GLU A 112 16.41 8.35 -3.35
CA GLU A 112 15.73 8.25 -4.64
C GLU A 112 15.39 6.80 -4.96
N ASP A 113 14.23 6.59 -5.54
CA ASP A 113 13.86 5.29 -6.06
C ASP A 113 14.62 5.09 -7.38
N ALA A 114 15.80 4.45 -7.29
CA ALA A 114 16.61 4.09 -8.44
C ALA A 114 15.97 3.01 -9.33
N ASN A 115 14.81 2.51 -8.96
CA ASN A 115 13.95 1.80 -9.89
C ASN A 115 13.39 2.87 -10.86
N GLU A 116 14.17 3.18 -11.91
CA GLU A 116 13.59 3.58 -13.18
C GLU A 116 12.28 2.81 -13.32
N LEU A 117 11.20 3.54 -13.60
CA LEU A 117 9.93 2.96 -13.98
C LEU A 117 10.24 1.78 -14.92
N ALA A 118 10.40 0.58 -14.37
CA ALA A 118 10.32 -0.61 -15.17
C ALA A 118 8.98 -0.41 -15.87
N GLU A 119 9.05 -0.07 -17.14
CA GLU A 119 7.91 -0.02 -18.03
C GLU A 119 7.02 -1.15 -17.58
N VAL A 120 5.87 -0.82 -17.00
CA VAL A 120 4.89 -1.84 -16.64
C VAL A 120 4.45 -2.36 -17.99
N VAL A 121 5.23 -3.30 -18.49
CA VAL A 121 4.77 -4.22 -19.52
C VAL A 121 3.64 -4.96 -18.82
N VAL A 122 2.46 -4.40 -18.96
CA VAL A 122 1.22 -5.10 -18.67
C VAL A 122 1.24 -6.28 -19.63
N SER A 123 1.92 -7.35 -19.26
CA SER A 123 1.70 -8.65 -19.85
C SER A 123 0.27 -9.01 -19.41
N GLY A 124 -0.69 -8.41 -20.12
CA GLY A 124 -2.06 -8.84 -20.04
C GLY A 124 -1.99 -10.33 -20.31
N LYS A 125 -2.30 -11.15 -19.31
CA LYS A 125 -2.64 -12.55 -19.57
C LYS A 125 -3.68 -12.46 -20.66
N ALA A 126 -3.30 -12.90 -21.87
CA ALA A 126 -4.18 -12.83 -23.02
C ALA A 126 -5.49 -13.49 -22.59
N SER A 127 -6.51 -12.67 -22.37
CA SER A 127 -7.84 -13.14 -22.08
C SER A 127 -8.20 -14.09 -23.21
N LYS A 128 -8.80 -15.24 -22.90
CA LYS A 128 -9.33 -16.17 -23.90
C LYS A 128 -10.30 -15.50 -24.89
N PHE A 129 -10.63 -14.23 -24.63
CA PHE A 129 -11.53 -13.37 -25.40
C PHE A 129 -10.82 -12.15 -26.01
N ALA A 130 -9.50 -12.21 -26.30
CA ALA A 130 -8.85 -11.16 -27.06
C ALA A 130 -9.57 -10.97 -28.40
N ALA A 131 -10.05 -9.76 -28.65
CA ALA A 131 -10.92 -9.41 -29.79
C ALA A 131 -10.25 -9.56 -31.17
N GLU A 132 -8.98 -9.94 -31.23
CA GLU A 132 -8.23 -10.16 -32.48
C GLU A 132 -8.37 -11.57 -33.04
N LYS A 133 -9.09 -12.47 -32.36
CA LYS A 133 -9.36 -13.81 -32.89
C LYS A 133 -10.70 -13.82 -33.68
N THR A 134 -10.71 -13.20 -34.83
CA THR A 134 -11.76 -13.37 -35.81
C THR A 134 -11.52 -14.68 -36.58
N GLY A 135 -11.83 -15.80 -35.96
CA GLY A 135 -11.74 -17.12 -36.56
C GLY A 135 -11.81 -18.22 -35.51
N ALA A 136 -12.34 -19.38 -35.88
CA ALA A 136 -12.44 -20.57 -35.04
C ALA A 136 -11.06 -21.26 -34.87
N ALA A 137 -10.03 -20.53 -34.43
CA ALA A 137 -8.73 -21.11 -34.18
C ALA A 137 -8.70 -21.74 -32.80
N THR A 138 -8.51 -23.05 -32.71
CA THR A 138 -8.30 -23.75 -31.44
C THR A 138 -6.81 -23.79 -31.14
N ASN A 139 -6.36 -22.99 -30.14
CA ASN A 139 -4.98 -23.01 -29.65
C ASN A 139 -4.88 -23.95 -28.46
N ILE A 140 -4.15 -25.03 -28.61
CA ILE A 140 -3.90 -26.03 -27.58
C ILE A 140 -2.44 -25.80 -27.07
N ASN A 141 -2.31 -25.48 -25.83
CA ASN A 141 -0.99 -25.24 -25.24
C ASN A 141 -0.42 -26.55 -24.65
N SER A 142 0.91 -26.61 -24.45
CA SER A 142 1.61 -27.80 -23.96
C SER A 142 1.09 -28.31 -22.60
N ALA A 143 0.67 -27.41 -21.71
CA ALA A 143 0.09 -27.78 -20.42
C ALA A 143 -1.28 -28.47 -20.57
N GLN A 144 -2.07 -28.10 -21.58
CA GLN A 144 -3.33 -28.76 -21.88
C GLN A 144 -3.10 -30.16 -22.44
N ILE A 145 -2.08 -30.34 -23.30
CA ILE A 145 -1.70 -31.64 -23.82
C ILE A 145 -1.25 -32.58 -22.71
N THR A 146 -0.48 -32.09 -21.75
CA THR A 146 0.03 -32.89 -20.62
C THR A 146 -1.07 -33.37 -19.69
N ASN A 147 -2.12 -32.55 -19.52
CA ASN A 147 -3.24 -32.82 -18.60
C ASN A 147 -4.40 -33.56 -19.24
N LEU A 148 -4.31 -33.91 -20.55
CA LEU A 148 -5.35 -34.69 -21.23
C LEU A 148 -5.30 -36.16 -20.81
N PRO A 149 -6.41 -36.74 -20.37
CA PRO A 149 -6.49 -38.17 -20.07
C PRO A 149 -6.58 -38.96 -21.41
N THR A 150 -5.46 -39.09 -22.07
CA THR A 150 -5.38 -39.86 -23.34
C THR A 150 -4.68 -41.21 -23.11
N VAL A 151 -5.15 -42.23 -23.75
CA VAL A 151 -4.61 -43.60 -23.59
C VAL A 151 -3.30 -43.75 -24.37
N SER A 152 -3.16 -43.12 -25.52
CA SER A 152 -2.00 -43.33 -26.42
C SER A 152 -1.15 -42.10 -26.66
N ARG A 153 -1.52 -40.92 -26.15
CA ARG A 153 -0.84 -39.64 -26.37
C ARG A 153 -0.55 -39.35 -27.85
N SER A 154 -1.46 -39.79 -28.70
CA SER A 154 -1.34 -39.60 -30.16
C SER A 154 -1.81 -38.22 -30.59
N ILE A 155 -1.27 -37.73 -31.73
CA ILE A 155 -1.71 -36.48 -32.35
C ILE A 155 -3.20 -36.53 -32.66
N THR A 156 -3.75 -37.70 -32.97
CA THR A 156 -5.18 -37.91 -33.23
C THR A 156 -6.07 -37.61 -32.03
N ASP A 157 -5.56 -37.79 -30.79
CA ASP A 157 -6.30 -37.48 -29.59
C ASP A 157 -6.37 -35.96 -29.37
N VAL A 158 -5.33 -35.23 -29.78
CA VAL A 158 -5.28 -33.75 -29.74
C VAL A 158 -6.18 -33.11 -30.79
N THR A 159 -6.26 -33.70 -31.97
CA THR A 159 -7.13 -33.19 -33.07
C THR A 159 -8.60 -33.29 -32.73
N ARG A 160 -9.02 -34.26 -31.91
CA ARG A 160 -10.41 -34.40 -31.43
C ARG A 160 -10.88 -33.26 -30.53
N LEU A 161 -9.95 -32.49 -29.94
CA LEU A 161 -10.30 -31.32 -29.15
C LEU A 161 -10.70 -30.11 -30.01
N SER A 162 -10.40 -30.13 -31.29
CA SER A 162 -10.86 -29.10 -32.21
C SER A 162 -12.32 -29.38 -32.60
N PRO A 163 -13.21 -28.37 -32.57
CA PRO A 163 -14.59 -28.54 -33.03
C PRO A 163 -14.70 -28.91 -34.53
N TYR A 164 -13.61 -28.78 -35.27
CA TYR A 164 -13.51 -29.15 -36.69
C TYR A 164 -12.73 -30.45 -36.92
N GLY A 165 -12.23 -31.10 -35.87
CA GLY A 165 -11.50 -32.36 -35.95
C GLY A 165 -12.48 -33.53 -36.13
N GLY A 166 -12.37 -34.26 -37.24
CA GLY A 166 -13.09 -35.48 -37.47
C GLY A 166 -12.36 -36.71 -36.93
N ASN A 167 -12.87 -37.90 -37.29
CA ASN A 167 -12.25 -39.14 -36.88
C ASN A 167 -10.91 -39.34 -37.65
N GLY A 168 -9.80 -39.41 -36.94
CA GLY A 168 -8.47 -39.49 -37.54
C GLY A 168 -7.84 -38.11 -37.80
N MET A 169 -7.20 -37.92 -38.92
CA MET A 169 -6.52 -36.65 -39.33
C MET A 169 -7.39 -35.83 -40.31
N SER A 170 -8.70 -35.95 -40.27
CA SER A 170 -9.58 -35.15 -41.12
C SER A 170 -10.01 -33.86 -40.41
N PHE A 171 -10.00 -32.74 -41.16
CA PHE A 171 -10.39 -31.43 -40.68
C PHE A 171 -11.51 -30.87 -41.58
N ALA A 172 -12.52 -30.24 -40.95
CA ALA A 172 -13.59 -29.52 -41.65
C ALA A 172 -14.34 -30.35 -42.71
N GLY A 173 -14.54 -31.66 -42.46
CA GLY A 173 -15.27 -32.53 -43.37
C GLY A 173 -14.47 -33.08 -44.57
N ALA A 174 -13.16 -32.78 -44.63
CA ALA A 174 -12.29 -33.40 -45.62
C ALA A 174 -11.98 -34.86 -45.25
N ASP A 175 -11.95 -35.76 -46.25
CA ASP A 175 -11.55 -37.16 -46.05
C ASP A 175 -10.04 -37.18 -45.64
N GLY A 176 -9.70 -38.04 -44.67
CA GLY A 176 -8.32 -38.18 -44.17
C GLY A 176 -7.30 -38.61 -45.24
N ARG A 177 -7.73 -38.93 -46.42
CA ARG A 177 -6.88 -39.25 -47.59
C ARG A 177 -6.35 -38.01 -48.31
N THR A 178 -6.94 -36.83 -48.10
CA THR A 178 -6.56 -35.56 -48.76
C THR A 178 -5.72 -34.66 -47.91
N ALA A 179 -5.46 -35.01 -46.65
CA ALA A 179 -4.57 -34.29 -45.75
C ALA A 179 -3.12 -34.79 -45.96
N ASN A 180 -2.41 -34.16 -46.91
CA ASN A 180 -1.01 -34.40 -47.16
C ASN A 180 -0.21 -33.20 -46.68
#